data_c86c3f41743738a600ef52d632aa9f00
#
_entry.id   c86c3f41743738a600ef52d632aa9f00
#
_cell.length_a   1.000
_cell.length_b   1.000
_cell.length_c   1.000
_cell.angle_alpha   90.00
_cell.angle_beta   90.00
_cell.angle_gamma   90.00
#
_symmetry.space_group_name_H-M   'P 1'
#
loop_
_entity.id
_entity.type
_entity.pdbx_description
1 polymer ?
#
loop_
_entity_poly.entity_id
_entity_poly.type
_entity_poly.pdbx_seq_one_letter_code
_entity_poly.pdbx_strand_id
1 'polypeptide(L)'
;MTDKGMSTPTTSNDAPRNSRWLMALPLVVFAALAAIFWFRLGDGDPSRLPSALIGHPAPQTRLPPLEGLANGGVPVPGLDPSVFKGKVSLVNVWASWCVPCHDEAPLLTELGHDKRLQVVGINYKDSAENARRFLGRYGNPFGVVGVDANGRAAIEWGVYGVPETFIVGREGTILYKLVGPVTPDNINTTLRAEIDKALKAGS
;
A
#
# COMPACT_ATOMS: atom_id res chain seq x y z
N MET A 1 75.09 57.53 37.19
CA MET A 1 73.68 57.63 37.50
C MET A 1 72.92 57.03 36.29
N THR A 2 72.49 55.86 36.38
CA THR A 2 71.94 55.01 35.33
C THR A 2 70.42 55.07 35.44
N ASP A 3 69.77 55.62 34.43
CA ASP A 3 68.32 55.58 34.32
C ASP A 3 67.94 54.32 33.54
N LYS A 4 67.10 53.50 34.13
CA LYS A 4 66.67 52.21 33.62
C LYS A 4 65.22 52.32 33.12
N GLY A 5 65.11 52.57 31.81
CA GLY A 5 63.80 52.64 31.12
C GLY A 5 63.07 51.32 31.24
N MET A 6 61.89 51.37 31.80
CA MET A 6 60.97 50.25 31.98
C MET A 6 60.02 50.19 30.74
N SER A 7 60.28 49.23 29.88
CA SER A 7 59.41 48.93 28.72
C SER A 7 58.22 48.03 29.19
N THR A 8 57.02 48.56 29.07
CA THR A 8 55.77 47.83 29.23
C THR A 8 55.47 46.94 28.05
N PRO A 9 55.13 45.65 28.23
CA PRO A 9 54.72 44.83 27.11
C PRO A 9 53.23 45.12 26.77
N THR A 10 53.03 45.48 25.50
CA THR A 10 51.71 45.61 24.91
C THR A 10 51.17 44.25 24.61
N THR A 11 50.22 43.75 25.37
CA THR A 11 49.44 42.55 25.08
C THR A 11 48.42 42.82 24.01
N SER A 12 48.69 42.39 22.80
CA SER A 12 47.69 42.33 21.71
C SER A 12 46.70 41.20 21.98
N ASN A 13 45.47 41.55 22.36
CA ASN A 13 44.33 40.64 22.43
C ASN A 13 43.78 40.39 21.02
N ASP A 14 44.40 39.53 20.28
CA ASP A 14 43.79 38.96 19.05
C ASP A 14 42.88 37.81 19.44
N ALA A 15 41.64 38.13 19.73
CA ALA A 15 40.58 37.10 19.89
C ALA A 15 40.29 36.52 18.51
N PRO A 16 40.28 35.18 18.36
CA PRO A 16 40.06 34.52 17.05
C PRO A 16 38.62 34.82 16.56
N ARG A 17 38.53 35.61 15.52
CA ARG A 17 37.28 36.05 14.85
C ARG A 17 36.52 34.91 14.16
N ASN A 18 37.06 33.71 14.16
CA ASN A 18 36.52 32.54 13.45
C ASN A 18 35.63 31.62 14.29
N SER A 19 35.47 31.87 15.59
CA SER A 19 34.72 30.98 16.49
C SER A 19 33.21 31.03 16.28
N ARG A 20 32.66 32.16 15.78
CA ARG A 20 31.20 32.30 15.58
C ARG A 20 30.66 31.50 14.40
N TRP A 21 31.46 31.30 13.36
CA TRP A 21 31.10 30.50 12.18
C TRP A 21 31.06 29.00 12.54
N LEU A 22 31.96 28.52 13.39
CA LEU A 22 31.99 27.14 13.85
C LEU A 22 30.79 26.83 14.75
N MET A 23 30.24 27.80 15.49
CA MET A 23 29.00 27.63 16.27
C MET A 23 27.74 27.63 15.38
N ALA A 24 27.77 28.28 14.22
CA ALA A 24 26.64 28.26 13.28
C ALA A 24 26.57 26.99 12.41
N LEU A 25 27.71 26.29 12.25
CA LEU A 25 27.80 25.10 11.38
C LEU A 25 26.75 24.00 11.74
N PRO A 26 26.56 23.58 13.01
CA PRO A 26 25.55 22.58 13.36
C PRO A 26 24.14 23.05 13.03
N LEU A 27 23.84 24.34 13.17
CA LEU A 27 22.54 24.90 12.85
C LEU A 27 22.26 24.89 11.35
N VAL A 28 23.27 25.21 10.53
CA VAL A 28 23.17 25.16 9.07
C VAL A 28 23.02 23.72 8.58
N VAL A 29 23.76 22.77 9.15
CA VAL A 29 23.63 21.35 8.82
C VAL A 29 22.26 20.83 9.20
N PHE A 30 21.77 21.20 10.39
CA PHE A 30 20.41 20.80 10.80
C PHE A 30 19.33 21.39 9.89
N ALA A 31 19.43 22.67 9.54
CA ALA A 31 18.48 23.32 8.63
C ALA A 31 18.51 22.69 7.22
N ALA A 32 19.69 22.34 6.71
CA ALA A 32 19.84 21.65 5.45
C ALA A 32 19.22 20.23 5.47
N LEU A 33 19.48 19.47 6.53
CA LEU A 33 18.88 18.14 6.72
C LEU A 33 17.36 18.23 6.88
N ALA A 34 16.86 19.19 7.65
CA ALA A 34 15.42 19.44 7.81
C ALA A 34 14.76 19.81 6.47
N ALA A 35 15.39 20.64 5.67
CA ALA A 35 14.90 21.00 4.34
C ALA A 35 14.89 19.77 3.40
N ILE A 36 15.97 18.99 3.35
CA ILE A 36 16.04 17.78 2.55
C ILE A 36 14.94 16.79 2.98
N PHE A 37 14.75 16.61 4.29
CA PHE A 37 13.71 15.75 4.84
C PHE A 37 12.31 16.24 4.46
N TRP A 38 12.04 17.55 4.58
CA TRP A 38 10.78 18.16 4.20
C TRP A 38 10.44 17.97 2.71
N PHE A 39 11.41 18.20 1.83
CA PHE A 39 11.23 17.99 0.39
C PHE A 39 11.05 16.51 0.04
N ARG A 40 11.78 15.60 0.73
CA ARG A 40 11.66 14.16 0.47
C ARG A 40 10.37 13.54 1.02
N LEU A 41 9.78 14.09 2.09
CA LEU A 41 8.48 13.62 2.59
C LEU A 41 7.33 13.99 1.64
N GLY A 42 7.45 15.07 0.87
CA GLY A 42 6.42 15.49 -0.08
C GLY A 42 6.36 14.69 -1.39
N ASP A 43 7.44 14.00 -1.76
CA ASP A 43 7.57 13.31 -3.05
C ASP A 43 7.27 11.80 -3.00
N GLY A 44 6.94 11.24 -1.85
CA GLY A 44 6.68 9.81 -1.68
C GLY A 44 5.19 9.49 -1.75
N ASP A 45 4.72 8.94 -2.86
CA ASP A 45 3.44 8.25 -2.92
C ASP A 45 3.60 6.88 -2.20
N PRO A 46 3.08 6.71 -0.96
CA PRO A 46 3.23 5.48 -0.20
C PRO A 46 2.55 4.27 -0.88
N SER A 47 1.65 4.51 -1.84
CA SER A 47 0.99 3.46 -2.61
C SER A 47 1.92 2.82 -3.66
N ARG A 48 3.09 3.41 -3.94
CA ARG A 48 4.09 2.92 -4.90
C ARG A 48 5.21 2.10 -4.28
N LEU A 49 5.00 1.49 -3.14
CA LEU A 49 5.98 0.54 -2.60
C LEU A 49 6.10 -0.66 -3.55
N PRO A 50 7.29 -0.90 -4.16
CA PRO A 50 7.48 -2.02 -5.05
C PRO A 50 7.23 -3.32 -4.28
N SER A 51 6.17 -4.03 -4.61
CA SER A 51 5.96 -5.37 -4.05
C SER A 51 6.95 -6.33 -4.71
N ALA A 52 7.69 -7.08 -3.90
CA ALA A 52 8.57 -8.13 -4.38
C ALA A 52 7.83 -9.24 -5.16
N LEU A 53 6.51 -9.27 -5.08
CA LEU A 53 5.66 -10.26 -5.76
C LEU A 53 5.24 -9.84 -7.18
N ILE A 54 5.47 -8.60 -7.61
CA ILE A 54 5.16 -8.18 -8.98
C ILE A 54 6.05 -8.96 -9.96
N GLY A 55 5.44 -9.54 -10.99
CA GLY A 55 6.10 -10.43 -11.94
C GLY A 55 6.23 -11.88 -11.48
N HIS A 56 5.83 -12.20 -10.26
CA HIS A 56 5.87 -13.57 -9.72
C HIS A 56 4.47 -14.20 -9.70
N PRO A 57 4.37 -15.54 -9.70
CA PRO A 57 3.10 -16.24 -9.53
C PRO A 57 2.41 -15.85 -8.23
N ALA A 58 1.09 -15.70 -8.27
CA ALA A 58 0.28 -15.52 -7.09
C ALA A 58 0.47 -16.70 -6.12
N PRO A 59 0.46 -16.45 -4.80
CA PRO A 59 0.60 -17.48 -3.79
C PRO A 59 -0.41 -18.61 -4.01
N GLN A 60 0.04 -19.87 -3.77
CA GLN A 60 -0.78 -21.07 -3.91
C GLN A 60 -1.66 -21.30 -2.68
N THR A 61 -2.16 -20.22 -2.09
CA THR A 61 -2.96 -20.21 -0.88
C THR A 61 -4.37 -20.68 -1.17
N ARG A 62 -4.83 -21.68 -0.40
CA ARG A 62 -6.22 -22.15 -0.41
C ARG A 62 -6.91 -21.65 0.84
N LEU A 63 -8.06 -20.99 0.67
CA LEU A 63 -8.84 -20.45 1.78
C LEU A 63 -10.28 -20.97 1.74
N PRO A 64 -10.86 -21.31 2.90
CA PRO A 64 -12.25 -21.72 2.99
C PRO A 64 -13.19 -20.60 2.54
N PRO A 65 -14.40 -20.94 2.07
CA PRO A 65 -15.41 -19.95 1.74
C PRO A 65 -15.91 -19.19 2.97
N LEU A 66 -16.43 -17.99 2.75
CA LEU A 66 -17.16 -17.26 3.79
C LEU A 66 -18.51 -17.96 4.01
N GLU A 67 -18.63 -18.62 5.14
CA GLU A 67 -19.81 -19.39 5.50
C GLU A 67 -21.11 -18.57 5.40
N GLY A 68 -22.12 -19.13 4.73
CA GLY A 68 -23.42 -18.49 4.54
C GLY A 68 -23.45 -17.34 3.55
N LEU A 69 -22.36 -17.07 2.81
CA LEU A 69 -22.35 -16.09 1.73
C LEU A 69 -22.88 -16.72 0.44
N ALA A 70 -23.86 -16.07 -0.19
CA ALA A 70 -24.40 -16.49 -1.48
C ALA A 70 -24.71 -15.28 -2.38
N ASN A 71 -24.56 -15.46 -3.68
CA ASN A 71 -24.97 -14.51 -4.72
C ASN A 71 -26.18 -15.09 -5.47
N GLY A 72 -27.35 -14.44 -5.34
CA GLY A 72 -28.58 -14.93 -6.00
C GLY A 72 -28.95 -16.36 -5.60
N GLY A 73 -28.67 -16.77 -4.36
CA GLY A 73 -28.93 -18.12 -3.87
C GLY A 73 -27.83 -19.16 -4.16
N VAL A 74 -26.81 -18.80 -4.93
CA VAL A 74 -25.65 -19.67 -5.22
C VAL A 74 -24.54 -19.39 -4.19
N PRO A 75 -24.05 -20.41 -3.46
CA PRO A 75 -22.95 -20.22 -2.52
C PRO A 75 -21.70 -19.65 -3.21
N VAL A 76 -21.08 -18.62 -2.59
CA VAL A 76 -19.82 -18.04 -3.07
C VAL A 76 -18.68 -18.96 -2.64
N PRO A 77 -17.85 -19.47 -3.58
CA PRO A 77 -16.76 -20.38 -3.27
C PRO A 77 -15.61 -19.68 -2.51
N GLY A 78 -14.83 -20.48 -1.80
CA GLY A 78 -13.56 -20.09 -1.22
C GLY A 78 -12.46 -19.89 -2.28
N LEU A 79 -11.32 -19.40 -1.87
CA LEU A 79 -10.19 -19.19 -2.77
C LEU A 79 -9.46 -20.51 -3.05
N ASP A 80 -9.39 -20.88 -4.32
CA ASP A 80 -8.49 -21.88 -4.87
C ASP A 80 -7.59 -21.21 -5.92
N PRO A 81 -6.27 -21.43 -5.94
CA PRO A 81 -5.36 -20.78 -6.88
C PRO A 81 -5.67 -20.99 -8.36
N SER A 82 -6.39 -22.08 -8.70
CA SER A 82 -6.82 -22.35 -10.08
C SER A 82 -7.75 -21.27 -10.64
N VAL A 83 -8.40 -20.49 -9.77
CA VAL A 83 -9.30 -19.39 -10.16
C VAL A 83 -8.59 -18.32 -10.97
N PHE A 84 -7.27 -18.18 -10.80
CA PHE A 84 -6.47 -17.16 -11.51
C PHE A 84 -6.13 -17.54 -12.96
N LYS A 85 -6.44 -18.76 -13.40
CA LYS A 85 -6.15 -19.19 -14.76
C LYS A 85 -7.24 -18.78 -15.75
N GLY A 86 -6.80 -18.21 -16.87
CA GLY A 86 -7.68 -17.86 -17.99
C GLY A 86 -8.44 -16.54 -17.83
N LYS A 87 -8.38 -15.89 -16.67
CA LYS A 87 -9.06 -14.62 -16.40
C LYS A 87 -8.15 -13.64 -15.69
N VAL A 88 -8.28 -12.36 -16.04
CA VAL A 88 -7.69 -11.29 -15.23
C VAL A 88 -8.49 -11.15 -13.94
N SER A 89 -7.79 -11.17 -12.82
CA SER A 89 -8.41 -11.14 -11.49
C SER A 89 -8.02 -9.89 -10.74
N LEU A 90 -8.99 -9.21 -10.17
CA LEU A 90 -8.80 -8.16 -9.18
C LEU A 90 -8.95 -8.79 -7.79
N VAL A 91 -7.84 -8.95 -7.08
CA VAL A 91 -7.82 -9.56 -5.75
C VAL A 91 -7.75 -8.46 -4.70
N ASN A 92 -8.81 -8.31 -3.92
CA ASN A 92 -8.90 -7.31 -2.87
C ASN A 92 -8.83 -7.98 -1.49
N VAL A 93 -7.92 -7.50 -0.64
CA VAL A 93 -7.79 -7.94 0.75
C VAL A 93 -8.48 -6.93 1.64
N TRP A 94 -9.49 -7.38 2.38
CA TRP A 94 -10.41 -6.53 3.09
C TRP A 94 -10.86 -7.10 4.44
N ALA A 95 -11.47 -6.24 5.27
CA ALA A 95 -12.13 -6.67 6.50
C ALA A 95 -13.33 -5.77 6.83
N SER A 96 -14.33 -6.30 7.53
CA SER A 96 -15.50 -5.52 7.95
C SER A 96 -15.19 -4.42 8.98
N TRP A 97 -14.13 -4.57 9.76
CA TRP A 97 -13.67 -3.60 10.74
C TRP A 97 -12.78 -2.50 10.15
N CYS A 98 -12.40 -2.61 8.88
CA CYS A 98 -11.52 -1.68 8.19
C CYS A 98 -12.32 -0.49 7.64
N VAL A 99 -12.16 0.68 8.23
CA VAL A 99 -12.91 1.89 7.81
C VAL A 99 -12.67 2.25 6.33
N PRO A 100 -11.42 2.30 5.80
CA PRO A 100 -11.22 2.60 4.38
C PRO A 100 -11.80 1.54 3.43
N CYS A 101 -12.01 0.30 3.89
CA CYS A 101 -12.66 -0.74 3.09
C CYS A 101 -14.15 -0.42 2.86
N HIS A 102 -14.79 0.33 3.78
CA HIS A 102 -16.17 0.80 3.61
C HIS A 102 -16.26 1.84 2.47
N ASP A 103 -15.24 2.70 2.37
CA ASP A 103 -15.21 3.78 1.39
C ASP A 103 -14.97 3.25 -0.04
N GLU A 104 -14.15 2.19 -0.19
CA GLU A 104 -13.86 1.59 -1.50
C GLU A 104 -14.94 0.60 -2.01
N ALA A 105 -15.77 0.07 -1.12
CA ALA A 105 -16.72 -1.01 -1.47
C ALA A 105 -17.65 -0.67 -2.65
N PRO A 106 -18.21 0.55 -2.78
CA PRO A 106 -19.02 0.93 -3.95
C PRO A 106 -18.22 0.89 -5.26
N LEU A 107 -16.94 1.30 -5.23
CA LEU A 107 -16.07 1.32 -6.40
C LEU A 107 -15.68 -0.11 -6.85
N LEU A 108 -15.44 -1.00 -5.88
CA LEU A 108 -15.22 -2.42 -6.18
C LEU A 108 -16.49 -3.05 -6.77
N THR A 109 -17.67 -2.67 -6.31
CA THR A 109 -18.94 -3.14 -6.88
C THR A 109 -19.10 -2.67 -8.32
N GLU A 110 -18.74 -1.44 -8.64
CA GLU A 110 -18.70 -0.93 -10.02
C GLU A 110 -17.73 -1.74 -10.90
N LEU A 111 -16.50 -1.98 -10.43
CA LEU A 111 -15.51 -2.81 -11.12
C LEU A 111 -16.00 -4.25 -11.32
N GLY A 112 -16.77 -4.80 -10.40
CA GLY A 112 -17.35 -6.13 -10.49
C GLY A 112 -18.40 -6.29 -11.62
N HIS A 113 -18.90 -5.20 -12.18
CA HIS A 113 -19.77 -5.23 -13.36
C HIS A 113 -19.02 -5.48 -14.68
N ASP A 114 -17.69 -5.30 -14.70
CA ASP A 114 -16.88 -5.58 -15.89
C ASP A 114 -16.70 -7.08 -16.08
N LYS A 115 -17.38 -7.66 -17.08
CA LYS A 115 -17.36 -9.09 -17.38
C LYS A 115 -16.01 -9.61 -17.89
N ARG A 116 -15.08 -8.72 -18.26
CA ARG A 116 -13.74 -9.08 -18.74
C ARG A 116 -12.81 -9.53 -17.62
N LEU A 117 -13.14 -9.19 -16.38
CA LEU A 117 -12.38 -9.54 -15.19
C LEU A 117 -13.25 -10.24 -14.14
N GLN A 118 -12.61 -10.82 -13.17
CA GLN A 118 -13.27 -11.33 -11.97
C GLN A 118 -12.76 -10.58 -10.73
N VAL A 119 -13.63 -10.42 -9.74
CA VAL A 119 -13.24 -9.83 -8.45
C VAL A 119 -13.20 -10.94 -7.40
N VAL A 120 -12.06 -11.05 -6.72
CA VAL A 120 -11.78 -12.06 -5.69
C VAL A 120 -11.54 -11.34 -4.37
N GLY A 121 -12.19 -11.77 -3.31
CA GLY A 121 -12.01 -11.21 -1.97
C GLY A 121 -11.17 -12.13 -1.07
N ILE A 122 -10.22 -11.56 -0.35
CA ILE A 122 -9.57 -12.22 0.80
C ILE A 122 -10.03 -11.48 2.05
N ASN A 123 -10.87 -12.13 2.85
CA ASN A 123 -11.40 -11.57 4.09
C ASN A 123 -10.40 -11.81 5.23
N TYR A 124 -9.79 -10.74 5.72
CA TYR A 124 -8.65 -10.77 6.63
C TYR A 124 -9.07 -10.62 8.09
N LYS A 125 -8.75 -11.64 8.91
CA LYS A 125 -8.94 -11.63 10.39
C LYS A 125 -10.28 -11.05 10.81
N ASP A 126 -11.36 -11.59 10.28
CA ASP A 126 -12.71 -11.10 10.48
C ASP A 126 -13.64 -12.23 10.96
N SER A 127 -14.78 -11.86 11.51
CA SER A 127 -15.83 -12.84 11.80
C SER A 127 -16.76 -13.02 10.61
N ALA A 128 -17.20 -14.25 10.35
CA ALA A 128 -18.10 -14.54 9.24
C ALA A 128 -19.41 -13.72 9.30
N GLU A 129 -19.92 -13.46 10.49
CA GLU A 129 -21.13 -12.64 10.68
C GLU A 129 -20.91 -11.20 10.26
N ASN A 130 -19.82 -10.57 10.73
CA ASN A 130 -19.51 -9.19 10.42
C ASN A 130 -19.18 -9.01 8.93
N ALA A 131 -18.40 -9.94 8.36
CA ALA A 131 -18.08 -9.97 6.94
C ALA A 131 -19.34 -10.03 6.07
N ARG A 132 -20.29 -10.93 6.38
CA ARG A 132 -21.58 -10.99 5.66
C ARG A 132 -22.41 -9.73 5.81
N ARG A 133 -22.45 -9.16 7.01
CA ARG A 133 -23.18 -7.89 7.27
C ARG A 133 -22.58 -6.75 6.45
N PHE A 134 -21.25 -6.68 6.36
CA PHE A 134 -20.54 -5.71 5.51
C PHE A 134 -20.95 -5.88 4.03
N LEU A 135 -20.84 -7.08 3.47
CA LEU A 135 -21.20 -7.35 2.09
C LEU A 135 -22.70 -7.15 1.81
N GLY A 136 -23.56 -7.45 2.79
CA GLY A 136 -24.98 -7.18 2.69
C GLY A 136 -25.32 -5.68 2.66
N ARG A 137 -24.52 -4.85 3.32
CA ARG A 137 -24.71 -3.39 3.35
C ARG A 137 -24.20 -2.69 2.10
N TYR A 138 -23.03 -3.07 1.61
CA TYR A 138 -22.34 -2.36 0.52
C TYR A 138 -22.44 -3.07 -0.84
N GLY A 139 -23.05 -4.24 -0.88
CA GLY A 139 -23.04 -5.13 -2.04
C GLY A 139 -21.86 -6.10 -2.03
N ASN A 140 -22.01 -7.21 -2.74
CA ASN A 140 -20.95 -8.21 -2.90
C ASN A 140 -20.39 -8.19 -4.33
N PRO A 141 -19.20 -7.58 -4.56
CA PRO A 141 -18.55 -7.60 -5.86
C PRO A 141 -17.84 -8.93 -6.17
N PHE A 142 -17.65 -9.77 -5.15
CA PHE A 142 -16.77 -10.92 -5.23
C PHE A 142 -17.46 -12.14 -5.79
N GLY A 143 -16.88 -12.74 -6.82
CA GLY A 143 -17.25 -14.08 -7.31
C GLY A 143 -16.64 -15.21 -6.49
N VAL A 144 -15.58 -14.91 -5.71
CA VAL A 144 -14.85 -15.82 -4.83
C VAL A 144 -14.50 -15.05 -3.56
N VAL A 145 -14.70 -15.64 -2.39
CA VAL A 145 -14.29 -15.08 -1.10
C VAL A 145 -13.58 -16.13 -0.27
N GLY A 146 -12.27 -15.95 -0.08
CA GLY A 146 -11.47 -16.77 0.83
C GLY A 146 -11.36 -16.13 2.21
N VAL A 147 -11.56 -16.91 3.29
CA VAL A 147 -11.44 -16.44 4.66
C VAL A 147 -10.04 -16.71 5.20
N ASP A 148 -9.28 -15.66 5.45
CA ASP A 148 -7.96 -15.67 6.09
C ASP A 148 -8.08 -15.34 7.59
N ALA A 149 -8.58 -16.30 8.36
CA ALA A 149 -8.88 -16.10 9.78
C ALA A 149 -7.64 -15.77 10.63
N ASN A 150 -6.47 -16.28 10.26
CA ASN A 150 -5.22 -16.10 11.00
C ASN A 150 -4.26 -15.07 10.39
N GLY A 151 -4.56 -14.56 9.19
CA GLY A 151 -3.74 -13.59 8.49
C GLY A 151 -2.54 -14.18 7.75
N ARG A 152 -2.46 -15.51 7.62
CA ARG A 152 -1.34 -16.17 6.96
C ARG A 152 -1.31 -15.92 5.45
N ALA A 153 -2.47 -15.99 4.82
CA ALA A 153 -2.59 -15.67 3.40
C ALA A 153 -2.16 -14.23 3.10
N ALA A 154 -2.57 -13.28 3.92
CA ALA A 154 -2.14 -11.88 3.78
C ALA A 154 -0.60 -11.75 3.85
N ILE A 155 0.08 -12.50 4.73
CA ILE A 155 1.56 -12.53 4.78
C ILE A 155 2.14 -13.10 3.48
N GLU A 156 1.61 -14.22 2.97
CA GLU A 156 2.06 -14.84 1.72
C GLU A 156 1.86 -13.91 0.51
N TRP A 157 0.79 -13.09 0.51
CA TRP A 157 0.51 -12.07 -0.49
C TRP A 157 1.32 -10.77 -0.28
N GLY A 158 2.15 -10.72 0.76
CA GLY A 158 2.94 -9.54 1.09
C GLY A 158 2.08 -8.32 1.42
N VAL A 159 0.91 -8.52 2.04
CA VAL A 159 -0.01 -7.48 2.47
C VAL A 159 0.57 -6.74 3.67
N TYR A 160 0.65 -5.42 3.59
CA TYR A 160 1.10 -4.55 4.69
C TYR A 160 -0.05 -4.18 5.63
N GLY A 161 -1.25 -4.05 5.06
CA GLY A 161 -2.47 -3.69 5.78
C GLY A 161 -3.69 -3.79 4.88
N VAL A 162 -4.88 -3.58 5.44
CA VAL A 162 -6.12 -3.56 4.66
C VAL A 162 -6.64 -2.14 4.51
N PRO A 163 -7.17 -1.78 3.32
CA PRO A 163 -7.30 -2.61 2.14
C PRO A 163 -6.05 -2.58 1.25
N GLU A 164 -5.84 -3.64 0.48
CA GLU A 164 -4.90 -3.70 -0.63
C GLU A 164 -5.51 -4.46 -1.81
N THR A 165 -5.17 -4.04 -3.02
CA THR A 165 -5.71 -4.62 -4.24
C THR A 165 -4.60 -5.07 -5.18
N PHE A 166 -4.70 -6.31 -5.68
CA PHE A 166 -3.76 -6.88 -6.64
C PHE A 166 -4.45 -7.11 -7.98
N ILE A 167 -3.71 -6.90 -9.07
CA ILE A 167 -4.12 -7.35 -10.40
C ILE A 167 -3.31 -8.61 -10.72
N VAL A 168 -4.01 -9.71 -10.94
CA VAL A 168 -3.43 -11.00 -11.33
C VAL A 168 -3.82 -11.28 -12.77
N GLY A 169 -2.81 -11.51 -13.61
CA GLY A 169 -2.98 -11.84 -15.03
C GLY A 169 -3.56 -13.24 -15.25
N ARG A 170 -3.89 -13.57 -16.49
CA ARG A 170 -4.51 -14.85 -16.90
C ARG A 170 -3.66 -16.09 -16.62
N GLU A 171 -2.35 -15.93 -16.51
CA GLU A 171 -1.41 -16.99 -16.16
C GLU A 171 -1.20 -17.14 -14.64
N GLY A 172 -1.92 -16.34 -13.83
CA GLY A 172 -1.77 -16.33 -12.39
C GLY A 172 -0.58 -15.53 -11.86
N THR A 173 0.01 -14.65 -12.68
CA THR A 173 1.12 -13.76 -12.29
C THR A 173 0.59 -12.45 -11.74
N ILE A 174 1.13 -11.98 -10.61
CA ILE A 174 0.81 -10.67 -10.05
C ILE A 174 1.44 -9.59 -10.95
N LEU A 175 0.60 -8.74 -11.54
CA LEU A 175 1.03 -7.68 -12.46
C LEU A 175 1.10 -6.32 -11.80
N TYR A 176 0.26 -6.08 -10.80
CA TYR A 176 0.19 -4.79 -10.11
C TYR A 176 -0.29 -4.97 -8.66
N LYS A 177 0.11 -4.04 -7.79
CA LYS A 177 -0.34 -3.95 -6.40
C LYS A 177 -0.67 -2.50 -6.07
N LEU A 178 -1.89 -2.25 -5.59
CA LEU A 178 -2.31 -1.00 -4.99
C LEU A 178 -2.31 -1.16 -3.48
N VAL A 179 -1.51 -0.36 -2.78
CA VAL A 179 -1.51 -0.28 -1.32
C VAL A 179 -2.49 0.81 -0.89
N GLY A 180 -3.37 0.49 0.05
CA GLY A 180 -4.45 1.38 0.48
C GLY A 180 -5.72 1.24 -0.36
N PRO A 181 -6.74 2.08 -0.07
CA PRO A 181 -8.07 1.98 -0.67
C PRO A 181 -8.11 2.36 -2.14
N VAL A 182 -9.00 1.72 -2.88
CA VAL A 182 -9.45 2.21 -4.18
C VAL A 182 -10.23 3.50 -3.96
N THR A 183 -9.85 4.56 -4.66
CA THR A 183 -10.47 5.89 -4.56
C THR A 183 -10.93 6.37 -5.93
N PRO A 184 -11.83 7.37 -6.01
CA PRO A 184 -12.24 7.96 -7.30
C PRO A 184 -11.07 8.51 -8.12
N ASP A 185 -9.99 8.93 -7.45
CA ASP A 185 -8.80 9.41 -8.12
C ASP A 185 -7.97 8.25 -8.69
N ASN A 186 -7.52 7.30 -7.85
CA ASN A 186 -6.61 6.25 -8.31
C ASN A 186 -7.28 5.22 -9.23
N ILE A 187 -8.61 5.03 -9.16
CA ILE A 187 -9.35 4.16 -10.08
C ILE A 187 -9.26 4.68 -11.52
N ASN A 188 -9.33 5.99 -11.72
CA ASN A 188 -9.33 6.61 -13.04
C ASN A 188 -7.91 6.91 -13.56
N THR A 189 -6.98 7.26 -12.67
CA THR A 189 -5.62 7.63 -13.06
C THR A 189 -4.70 6.41 -13.25
N THR A 190 -4.88 5.36 -12.45
CA THR A 190 -3.93 4.25 -12.39
C THR A 190 -4.58 2.88 -12.55
N LEU A 191 -5.58 2.55 -11.71
CA LEU A 191 -6.07 1.18 -11.61
C LEU A 191 -6.70 0.67 -12.92
N ARG A 192 -7.54 1.48 -13.58
CA ARG A 192 -8.15 1.12 -14.89
C ARG A 192 -7.08 0.92 -15.96
N ALA A 193 -6.05 1.75 -15.99
CA ALA A 193 -4.95 1.62 -16.96
C ALA A 193 -4.18 0.30 -16.76
N GLU A 194 -3.91 -0.09 -15.51
CA GLU A 194 -3.24 -1.36 -15.18
C GLU A 194 -4.15 -2.57 -15.48
N ILE A 195 -5.46 -2.48 -15.23
CA ILE A 195 -6.44 -3.50 -15.64
C ILE A 195 -6.43 -3.67 -17.17
N ASP A 196 -6.49 -2.58 -17.94
CA ASP A 196 -6.49 -2.64 -19.40
C ASP A 196 -5.18 -3.22 -19.96
N LYS A 197 -4.03 -2.92 -19.34
CA LYS A 197 -2.75 -3.58 -19.68
C LYS A 197 -2.83 -5.09 -19.45
N ALA A 198 -3.33 -5.52 -18.30
CA ALA A 198 -3.49 -6.93 -17.96
C ALA A 198 -4.42 -7.66 -18.93
N LEU A 199 -5.50 -7.01 -19.36
CA LEU A 199 -6.45 -7.55 -20.32
C LEU A 199 -5.83 -7.74 -21.72
N LYS A 200 -4.95 -6.82 -22.13
CA LYS A 200 -4.23 -6.86 -23.42
C LYS A 200 -3.08 -7.87 -23.43
N ALA A 201 -2.39 -8.06 -22.31
CA ALA A 201 -1.22 -8.94 -22.22
C ALA A 201 -1.52 -10.43 -22.41
N GLY A 202 -2.80 -10.84 -22.42
CA GLY A 202 -3.23 -12.22 -22.60
C GLY A 202 -4.12 -12.45 -23.81
N SER A 203 -4.07 -11.53 -24.79
CA SER A 203 -4.82 -11.64 -26.05
C SER A 203 -3.98 -12.27 -27.15
#